data_4615ccb31d36e6a49583697d88d22b56
#
_entry.id   4615ccb31d36e6a49583697d88d22b56
#
_cell.length_a   1.000
_cell.length_b   1.000
_cell.length_c   1.000
_cell.angle_alpha   90.00
_cell.angle_beta   90.00
_cell.angle_gamma   90.00
#
_symmetry.space_group_name_H-M   'P 1'
#
loop_
_entity.id
_entity.type
_entity.pdbx_description
1 polymer ?
#
loop_
_entity_poly.entity_id
_entity_poly.type
_entity_poly.pdbx_seq_one_letter_code
_entity_poly.pdbx_strand_id
1 'polypeptide(L)'
;MQIKRLRKILLSRGIEISNYYIDGTGKKDHFIGISFKLYGEIYKIFYNRDKIKGYEYSIGWGPDEKTITIMDSNLSYKQLKYYICNIL
;
A
#
# COMPACT_ATOMS: atom_id res chain seq x y z
N MET A 1 -10.24 -1.66 -9.05
CA MET A 1 -8.96 -1.52 -8.39
C MET A 1 -9.02 -2.06 -6.98
N GLN A 2 -8.05 -2.87 -6.60
CA GLN A 2 -8.10 -3.65 -5.36
C GLN A 2 -7.65 -2.88 -4.12
N ILE A 3 -7.07 -1.69 -4.30
CA ILE A 3 -6.63 -0.85 -3.18
C ILE A 3 -7.77 -0.45 -2.24
N LYS A 4 -8.98 -0.28 -2.79
CA LYS A 4 -10.17 0.01 -1.97
C LYS A 4 -10.55 -1.15 -1.07
N ARG A 5 -10.39 -2.39 -1.56
CA ARG A 5 -10.61 -3.60 -0.74
C ARG A 5 -9.58 -3.70 0.37
N LEU A 6 -8.34 -3.37 0.05
CA LEU A 6 -7.26 -3.36 1.03
C LEU A 6 -7.52 -2.36 2.15
N ARG A 7 -8.00 -1.17 1.81
CA ARG A 7 -8.43 -0.17 2.79
C ARG A 7 -9.49 -0.73 3.74
N LYS A 8 -10.49 -1.42 3.20
CA LYS A 8 -11.52 -2.06 4.02
C LYS A 8 -10.95 -3.13 4.96
N ILE A 9 -10.00 -3.92 4.49
CA ILE A 9 -9.32 -4.93 5.30
C ILE A 9 -8.56 -4.27 6.47
N LEU A 10 -7.80 -3.22 6.19
CA LEU A 10 -7.07 -2.48 7.22
C LEU A 10 -8.03 -1.90 8.27
N LEU A 11 -9.10 -1.27 7.84
CA LEU A 11 -10.11 -0.70 8.74
C LEU A 11 -10.80 -1.79 9.58
N SER A 12 -11.09 -2.94 9.00
CA SER A 12 -11.71 -4.05 9.72
C SER A 12 -10.80 -4.65 10.79
N ARG A 13 -9.49 -4.45 10.67
CA ARG A 13 -8.50 -4.87 11.66
C ARG A 13 -8.22 -3.79 12.72
N GLY A 14 -8.94 -2.67 12.69
CA GLY A 14 -8.74 -1.56 13.60
C GLY A 14 -7.52 -0.71 13.31
N ILE A 15 -6.97 -0.82 12.10
CA ILE A 15 -5.80 -0.05 11.70
C ILE A 15 -6.23 1.34 11.24
N GLU A 16 -5.63 2.37 11.82
CA GLU A 16 -5.89 3.76 11.45
C GLU A 16 -5.22 4.10 10.12
N ILE A 17 -6.01 4.60 9.18
CA ILE A 17 -5.50 5.05 7.89
C ILE A 17 -5.21 6.55 7.96
N SER A 18 -3.94 6.91 7.73
CA SER A 18 -3.48 8.29 7.77
C SER A 18 -3.82 9.02 6.47
N ASN A 19 -3.57 8.41 5.33
CA ASN A 19 -3.81 8.97 4.01
C ASN A 19 -4.24 7.89 3.02
N TYR A 20 -5.06 8.33 2.08
CA TYR A 20 -5.52 7.48 0.98
C TYR A 20 -5.38 8.29 -0.31
N TYR A 21 -4.38 7.95 -1.10
CA TYR A 21 -4.03 8.67 -2.31
C TYR A 21 -4.68 8.04 -3.52
N ILE A 22 -5.55 8.79 -4.18
CA ILE A 22 -6.01 8.44 -5.51
C ILE A 22 -5.60 9.59 -6.41
N ASP A 23 -4.72 9.31 -7.37
CA ASP A 23 -4.41 10.30 -8.38
C ASP A 23 -5.57 10.34 -9.38
N GLY A 24 -6.33 11.43 -9.33
CA GLY A 24 -7.48 11.64 -10.19
C GLY A 24 -7.17 12.23 -11.55
N THR A 25 -5.92 12.32 -11.96
CA THR A 25 -5.56 13.02 -13.21
C THR A 25 -5.88 12.24 -14.48
N GLY A 26 -6.24 10.98 -14.40
CA GLY A 26 -6.58 10.16 -15.56
C GLY A 26 -5.40 9.75 -16.43
N LYS A 27 -4.17 10.04 -16.00
CA LYS A 27 -2.95 9.67 -16.72
C LYS A 27 -2.55 8.24 -16.42
N LYS A 28 -1.78 7.62 -17.34
CA LYS A 28 -1.38 6.20 -17.25
C LYS A 28 -0.54 5.86 -16.02
N ASP A 29 0.14 6.83 -15.43
CA ASP A 29 1.03 6.65 -14.28
C ASP A 29 0.35 7.08 -12.99
N HIS A 30 -0.85 6.56 -12.74
CA HIS A 30 -1.56 6.84 -11.50
C HIS A 30 -0.80 6.33 -10.30
N PHE A 31 -0.40 7.25 -9.47
CA PHE A 31 0.11 6.89 -8.17
C PHE A 31 -1.08 6.68 -7.21
N ILE A 32 -1.30 5.46 -6.83
CA ILE A 32 -2.28 5.12 -5.84
C ILE A 32 -1.54 4.56 -4.64
N GLY A 33 -1.84 5.10 -3.49
CA GLY A 33 -1.19 4.69 -2.26
C GLY A 33 -2.12 4.76 -1.07
N ILE A 34 -1.77 4.05 -0.04
CA ILE A 34 -2.43 4.11 1.24
C ILE A 34 -1.38 4.18 2.33
N SER A 35 -1.51 5.14 3.24
CA SER A 35 -0.66 5.26 4.43
C SER A 35 -1.45 4.90 5.66
N PHE A 36 -0.87 4.12 6.53
CA PHE A 36 -1.49 3.77 7.80
C PHE A 36 -0.45 3.72 8.92
N LYS A 37 -0.93 3.88 10.14
CA LYS A 37 -0.10 3.76 11.34
C LYS A 37 -0.26 2.39 11.95
N LEU A 38 0.86 1.77 12.29
CA LEU A 38 0.89 0.49 12.97
C LEU A 38 2.09 0.47 13.91
N TYR A 39 1.88 0.15 15.17
CA TYR A 39 2.94 0.13 16.19
C TYR A 39 3.72 1.45 16.32
N GLY A 40 3.04 2.58 16.12
CA GLY A 40 3.66 3.90 16.18
C GLY A 40 4.45 4.32 14.95
N GLU A 41 4.48 3.49 13.92
CA GLU A 41 5.24 3.72 12.70
C GLU A 41 4.31 3.93 11.51
N ILE A 42 4.83 4.56 10.46
CA ILE A 42 4.09 4.80 9.22
C ILE A 42 4.43 3.70 8.21
N TYR A 43 3.39 3.04 7.73
CA TYR A 43 3.48 2.10 6.61
C TYR A 43 2.82 2.72 5.39
N LYS A 44 3.42 2.50 4.24
CA LYS A 44 2.89 2.95 2.95
C LYS A 44 2.80 1.82 1.96
N ILE A 45 1.65 1.69 1.32
CA ILE A 45 1.45 0.77 0.21
C ILE A 45 1.32 1.59 -1.06
N PHE A 46 2.09 1.22 -2.07
CA PHE A 46 2.11 1.86 -3.37
C PHE A 46 1.59 0.90 -4.42
N TYR A 47 0.77 1.41 -5.32
CA TYR A 47 0.34 0.70 -6.51
C TYR A 47 1.28 1.08 -7.66
N ASN A 48 2.07 0.14 -8.10
CA ASN A 48 2.93 0.29 -9.26
C ASN A 48 2.42 -0.66 -10.35
N ARG A 49 2.05 -0.11 -11.49
CA ARG A 49 1.60 -0.92 -12.59
C ARG A 49 2.77 -1.26 -13.52
N ASP A 50 3.30 -2.46 -13.39
CA ASP A 50 4.24 -3.01 -14.35
C ASP A 50 3.52 -4.02 -15.23
N LYS A 51 3.27 -3.62 -16.49
CA LYS A 51 2.54 -4.46 -17.45
C LYS A 51 3.35 -5.64 -17.95
N ILE A 52 4.66 -5.56 -17.87
CA ILE A 52 5.58 -6.57 -18.41
C ILE A 52 5.84 -7.66 -17.38
N LYS A 53 6.09 -7.26 -16.14
CA LYS A 53 6.47 -8.18 -15.06
C LYS A 53 5.29 -8.65 -14.20
N GLY A 54 4.13 -8.00 -14.31
CA GLY A 54 2.94 -8.34 -13.53
C GLY A 54 3.00 -7.93 -12.06
N TYR A 55 3.95 -7.09 -11.70
CA TYR A 55 4.11 -6.60 -10.33
C TYR A 55 3.30 -5.32 -10.14
N GLU A 56 2.49 -5.27 -9.11
CA GLU A 56 1.55 -4.16 -8.93
C GLU A 56 1.75 -3.39 -7.64
N TYR A 57 2.30 -4.01 -6.60
CA TYR A 57 2.34 -3.40 -5.27
C TYR A 57 3.73 -3.44 -4.66
N SER A 58 3.99 -2.42 -3.84
CA SER A 58 5.12 -2.41 -2.93
C SER A 58 4.65 -1.87 -1.58
N ILE A 59 5.32 -2.26 -0.52
CA ILE A 59 5.06 -1.78 0.84
C ILE A 59 6.35 -1.27 1.45
N GLY A 60 6.25 -0.13 2.13
CA GLY A 60 7.35 0.49 2.85
C GLY A 60 6.96 0.85 4.27
N TRP A 61 7.98 1.13 5.06
CA TRP A 61 7.86 1.48 6.47
C TRP A 61 8.86 2.58 6.80
N GLY A 62 8.48 3.46 7.70
CA GLY A 62 9.37 4.50 8.15
C GLY A 62 8.85 5.26 9.36
N PRO A 63 9.70 6.13 9.94
CA PRO A 63 9.31 6.94 11.11
C PRO A 63 8.30 8.05 10.74
N ASP A 64 8.27 8.44 9.47
CA ASP A 64 7.35 9.47 8.97
C ASP A 64 7.06 9.22 7.48
N GLU A 65 6.10 9.98 6.93
CA GLU A 65 5.69 9.80 5.53
C GLU A 65 6.76 10.14 4.50
N LYS A 66 7.76 10.90 4.86
CA LYS A 66 8.84 11.32 3.95
C LYS A 66 10.00 10.33 3.92
N THR A 67 10.19 9.58 4.99
CA THR A 67 11.34 8.68 5.18
C THR A 67 10.85 7.24 5.19
N ILE A 68 10.41 6.77 4.04
CA ILE A 68 9.91 5.41 3.87
C ILE A 68 10.97 4.52 3.22
N THR A 69 11.31 3.44 3.89
CA THR A 69 12.17 2.38 3.35
C THR A 69 11.29 1.27 2.78
N ILE A 70 11.54 0.88 1.55
CA ILE A 70 10.78 -0.21 0.93
C ILE A 70 11.14 -1.53 1.61
N MET A 71 10.14 -2.17 2.18
CA MET A 71 10.27 -3.46 2.86
C MET A 71 10.14 -4.61 1.88
N ASP A 72 9.19 -4.49 0.95
CA ASP A 72 8.94 -5.49 -0.06
C ASP A 72 8.34 -4.82 -1.30
N SER A 73 8.64 -5.36 -2.45
CA SER A 73 8.19 -4.84 -3.73
C SER A 73 7.82 -5.98 -4.67
N ASN A 74 7.25 -5.63 -5.81
CA ASN A 74 6.88 -6.61 -6.82
C ASN A 74 5.85 -7.64 -6.33
N LEU A 75 4.90 -7.16 -5.53
CA LEU A 75 3.85 -7.99 -4.96
C LEU A 75 2.60 -7.96 -5.83
N SER A 76 2.00 -9.13 -6.05
CA SER A 76 0.62 -9.18 -6.52
C SER A 76 -0.32 -8.76 -5.39
N TYR A 77 -1.57 -8.43 -5.73
CA TYR A 77 -2.58 -8.12 -4.71
C TYR A 77 -2.73 -9.25 -3.70
N LYS A 78 -2.73 -10.48 -4.18
CA LYS A 78 -2.87 -11.67 -3.33
C LYS A 78 -1.69 -11.80 -2.35
N GLN A 79 -0.47 -11.56 -2.83
CA GLN A 79 0.73 -11.56 -1.99
C GLN A 79 0.70 -10.43 -0.96
N LEU A 80 0.30 -9.24 -1.37
CA LEU A 80 0.18 -8.09 -0.48
C LEU A 80 -0.87 -8.33 0.61
N LYS A 81 -2.02 -8.87 0.24
CA LYS A 81 -3.07 -9.24 1.19
C LYS A 81 -2.58 -10.26 2.21
N TYR A 82 -1.88 -11.28 1.75
CA TYR A 82 -1.26 -12.27 2.63
C TYR A 82 -0.25 -11.63 3.57
N TYR A 83 0.60 -10.75 3.05
CA TYR A 83 1.60 -10.04 3.82
C TYR A 83 0.96 -9.25 4.96
N ILE A 84 -0.06 -8.47 4.67
CA ILE A 84 -0.75 -7.64 5.65
C ILE A 84 -1.46 -8.50 6.70
N CYS A 85 -2.14 -9.55 6.29
CA CYS A 85 -2.93 -10.38 7.19
C CYS A 85 -2.08 -11.29 8.08
N ASN A 86 -0.86 -11.65 7.68
CA ASN A 86 -0.05 -12.66 8.38
C ASN A 86 1.27 -12.15 8.94
N ILE A 87 1.81 -11.06 8.40
CA ILE A 87 3.11 -10.53 8.81
C ILE A 87 2.96 -9.25 9.61
N LEU A 88 2.06 -8.40 9.21
CA LEU A 88 1.72 -7.21 9.96
C LEU A 88 0.60 -7.51 10.95
#